data_ee4c68dedfc5d5f3fef7bc3081d30ae3
#
_entry.id   ee4c68dedfc5d5f3fef7bc3081d30ae3
#
_cell.length_a   1.000
_cell.length_b   1.000
_cell.length_c   1.000
_cell.angle_alpha   90.00
_cell.angle_beta   90.00
_cell.angle_gamma   90.00
#
_symmetry.space_group_name_H-M   'P 1'
#
loop_
_entity.id
_entity.type
_entity.pdbx_description
1 polymer ?
#
loop_
_entity_poly.entity_id
_entity_poly.type
_entity_poly.pdbx_seq_one_letter_code
_entity_poly.pdbx_strand_id
1 'polypeptide(L)'
;MTTIMLVRHGRTAWNREERFRGRVDLPLDELGLKQAEAVGRRVAAAWQPAAVYTSPLRRTQQTASAIARACGLETTIHTGLLDIDYGALAGLTPEEAAEQYPALARAWRGAPHTVQFPGGESLVDVLRRAQMALAESLTSHPAQTLVLVTHVVVCRLLLCAVLGLDSSHFWHFEPAAASISVFQISPERNILLSVNDTCHLAGIGA
;
A
#
# COMPACT_ATOMS: atom_id res chain seq x y z
N MET A 1 11.67 16.02 11.47
CA MET A 1 10.58 15.61 10.54
C MET A 1 11.05 14.45 9.70
N THR A 2 10.36 13.32 9.71
CA THR A 2 10.68 12.14 8.88
C THR A 2 9.80 12.15 7.64
N THR A 3 10.38 11.93 6.47
CA THR A 3 9.65 11.85 5.19
C THR A 3 9.33 10.40 4.86
N ILE A 4 8.08 10.12 4.57
CA ILE A 4 7.61 8.80 4.17
C ILE A 4 7.19 8.82 2.71
N MET A 5 7.76 7.92 1.94
CA MET A 5 7.34 7.59 0.58
C MET A 5 6.51 6.31 0.65
N LEU A 6 5.22 6.45 0.54
CA LEU A 6 4.28 5.33 0.55
C LEU A 6 4.05 4.87 -0.89
N VAL A 7 4.47 3.65 -1.18
CA VAL A 7 4.43 3.07 -2.52
C VAL A 7 3.46 1.90 -2.56
N ARG A 8 2.47 1.94 -3.45
CA ARG A 8 1.68 0.76 -3.78
C ARG A 8 2.49 -0.13 -4.72
N HIS A 9 2.48 -1.45 -4.50
CA HIS A 9 3.14 -2.41 -5.39
C HIS A 9 2.71 -2.25 -6.86
N GLY A 10 3.55 -2.66 -7.80
CA GLY A 10 3.26 -2.71 -9.23
C GLY A 10 2.11 -3.67 -9.58
N ARG A 11 1.66 -3.68 -10.83
CA ARG A 11 0.53 -4.47 -11.31
C ARG A 11 0.77 -5.97 -11.15
N THR A 12 -0.30 -6.71 -10.86
CA THR A 12 -0.38 -8.17 -10.85
C THR A 12 -1.49 -8.64 -11.80
N ALA A 13 -1.53 -9.91 -12.16
CA ALA A 13 -2.61 -10.46 -13.01
C ALA A 13 -4.01 -10.15 -12.45
N TRP A 14 -4.22 -10.28 -11.15
CA TRP A 14 -5.51 -10.02 -10.50
C TRP A 14 -5.88 -8.54 -10.36
N ASN A 15 -5.02 -7.60 -10.70
CA ASN A 15 -5.46 -6.20 -10.89
C ASN A 15 -6.39 -6.06 -12.10
N ARG A 16 -6.23 -6.93 -13.10
CA ARG A 16 -7.08 -6.94 -14.31
C ARG A 16 -8.41 -7.65 -14.07
N GLU A 17 -8.46 -8.61 -13.17
CA GLU A 17 -9.63 -9.44 -12.88
C GLU A 17 -10.47 -8.89 -11.71
N GLU A 18 -10.01 -7.84 -11.05
CA GLU A 18 -10.67 -7.18 -9.90
C GLU A 18 -11.05 -8.13 -8.76
N ARG A 19 -10.20 -9.13 -8.44
CA ARG A 19 -10.46 -10.06 -7.34
C ARG A 19 -10.06 -9.52 -5.98
N PHE A 20 -10.72 -9.96 -4.91
CA PHE A 20 -10.32 -9.78 -3.52
C PHE A 20 -9.00 -10.53 -3.27
N ARG A 21 -7.85 -9.88 -3.53
CA ARG A 21 -6.54 -10.53 -3.45
C ARG A 21 -6.10 -10.79 -2.03
N GLY A 22 -6.18 -9.77 -1.20
CA GLY A 22 -5.73 -9.83 0.17
C GLY A 22 -4.33 -10.45 0.30
N ARG A 23 -4.23 -11.52 1.08
CA ARG A 23 -2.98 -12.23 1.38
C ARG A 23 -2.58 -13.30 0.36
N VAL A 24 -3.32 -13.47 -0.74
CA VAL A 24 -2.90 -14.37 -1.82
C VAL A 24 -1.58 -13.87 -2.41
N ASP A 25 -0.57 -14.73 -2.46
CA ASP A 25 0.80 -14.36 -2.81
C ASP A 25 1.06 -14.47 -4.31
N LEU A 26 0.64 -13.45 -5.05
CA LEU A 26 0.86 -13.30 -6.48
C LEU A 26 2.09 -12.42 -6.78
N PRO A 27 2.90 -12.79 -7.79
CA PRO A 27 3.99 -11.93 -8.27
C PRO A 27 3.45 -10.76 -9.10
N LEU A 28 4.32 -9.81 -9.39
CA LEU A 28 4.08 -8.80 -10.44
C LEU A 28 3.95 -9.48 -11.80
N ASP A 29 3.10 -8.92 -12.67
CA ASP A 29 3.10 -9.26 -14.09
C ASP A 29 4.21 -8.48 -14.84
N GLU A 30 4.35 -8.70 -16.14
CA GLU A 30 5.39 -8.03 -16.96
C GLU A 30 5.31 -6.51 -16.89
N LEU A 31 4.09 -5.94 -16.90
CA LEU A 31 3.93 -4.50 -16.75
C LEU A 31 4.29 -4.05 -15.32
N GLY A 32 3.86 -4.81 -14.31
CA GLY A 32 4.20 -4.52 -12.91
C GLY A 32 5.70 -4.52 -12.64
N LEU A 33 6.46 -5.40 -13.30
CA LEU A 33 7.93 -5.38 -13.23
C LEU A 33 8.51 -4.11 -13.85
N LYS A 34 8.04 -3.67 -15.02
CA LYS A 34 8.42 -2.41 -15.64
C LYS A 34 8.06 -1.20 -14.77
N GLN A 35 6.89 -1.22 -14.16
CA GLN A 35 6.44 -0.21 -13.20
C GLN A 35 7.36 -0.15 -11.97
N ALA A 36 7.74 -1.31 -11.41
CA ALA A 36 8.66 -1.38 -10.26
C ALA A 36 10.04 -0.77 -10.58
N GLU A 37 10.59 -1.06 -11.77
CA GLU A 37 11.85 -0.44 -12.24
C GLU A 37 11.72 1.09 -12.40
N ALA A 38 10.58 1.58 -12.90
CA ALA A 38 10.34 3.01 -13.03
C ALA A 38 10.25 3.71 -11.68
N VAL A 39 9.55 3.09 -10.70
CA VAL A 39 9.53 3.58 -9.31
C VAL A 39 10.94 3.64 -8.74
N GLY A 40 11.74 2.59 -8.90
CA GLY A 40 13.13 2.56 -8.43
C GLY A 40 13.95 3.73 -8.99
N ARG A 41 13.92 3.93 -10.31
CA ARG A 41 14.60 5.07 -10.95
C ARG A 41 14.09 6.43 -10.45
N ARG A 42 12.77 6.58 -10.28
CA ARG A 42 12.16 7.82 -9.78
C ARG A 42 12.61 8.13 -8.36
N VAL A 43 12.60 7.13 -7.48
CA VAL A 43 13.04 7.28 -6.09
C VAL A 43 14.53 7.65 -6.03
N ALA A 44 15.39 6.91 -6.72
CA ALA A 44 16.84 7.17 -6.73
C ALA A 44 17.20 8.55 -7.30
N ALA A 45 16.46 9.05 -8.29
CA ALA A 45 16.72 10.34 -8.91
C ALA A 45 16.28 11.55 -8.06
N ALA A 46 15.25 11.40 -7.22
CA ALA A 46 14.61 12.54 -6.54
C ALA A 46 14.80 12.53 -5.01
N TRP A 47 15.14 11.39 -4.41
CA TRP A 47 15.27 11.24 -2.97
C TRP A 47 16.48 10.37 -2.61
N GLN A 48 16.92 10.48 -1.37
CA GLN A 48 17.96 9.62 -0.77
C GLN A 48 17.35 8.89 0.44
N PRO A 49 16.59 7.79 0.22
CA PRO A 49 16.02 7.06 1.33
C PRO A 49 17.10 6.38 2.17
N ALA A 50 16.86 6.34 3.48
CA ALA A 50 17.72 5.64 4.44
C ALA A 50 17.35 4.17 4.58
N ALA A 51 16.07 3.80 4.32
CA ALA A 51 15.59 2.43 4.40
C ALA A 51 14.40 2.18 3.47
N VAL A 52 14.24 0.91 3.07
CA VAL A 52 13.11 0.42 2.28
C VAL A 52 12.44 -0.72 3.03
N TYR A 53 11.23 -0.47 3.53
CA TYR A 53 10.39 -1.46 4.19
C TYR A 53 9.37 -2.04 3.21
N THR A 54 9.05 -3.32 3.35
CA THR A 54 8.10 -4.00 2.47
C THR A 54 7.24 -5.00 3.21
N SER A 55 6.01 -5.20 2.73
CA SER A 55 5.20 -6.37 3.07
C SER A 55 5.91 -7.67 2.64
N PRO A 56 5.67 -8.82 3.32
CA PRO A 56 6.26 -10.10 2.95
C PRO A 56 5.71 -10.71 1.64
N LEU A 57 4.68 -10.12 0.98
CA LEU A 57 4.12 -10.66 -0.25
C LEU A 57 5.00 -10.36 -1.47
N ARG A 58 5.11 -11.33 -2.39
CA ARG A 58 6.04 -11.29 -3.54
C ARG A 58 5.91 -10.01 -4.36
N ARG A 59 4.70 -9.54 -4.66
CA ARG A 59 4.46 -8.31 -5.43
C ARG A 59 5.08 -7.06 -4.79
N THR A 60 5.03 -6.96 -3.46
CA THR A 60 5.63 -5.83 -2.73
C THR A 60 7.15 -6.00 -2.63
N GLN A 61 7.64 -7.22 -2.37
CA GLN A 61 9.06 -7.50 -2.34
C GLN A 61 9.73 -7.21 -3.69
N GLN A 62 9.11 -7.61 -4.81
CA GLN A 62 9.62 -7.32 -6.16
C GLN A 62 9.68 -5.80 -6.42
N THR A 63 8.64 -5.05 -6.02
CA THR A 63 8.64 -3.59 -6.13
C THR A 63 9.70 -2.95 -5.24
N ALA A 64 9.80 -3.39 -3.99
CA ALA A 64 10.78 -2.89 -3.02
C ALA A 64 12.22 -3.21 -3.44
N SER A 65 12.47 -4.40 -3.98
CA SER A 65 13.80 -4.81 -4.47
C SER A 65 14.27 -3.94 -5.65
N ALA A 66 13.37 -3.51 -6.54
CA ALA A 66 13.72 -2.58 -7.61
C ALA A 66 14.12 -1.22 -7.05
N ILE A 67 13.41 -0.71 -6.04
CA ILE A 67 13.73 0.54 -5.36
C ILE A 67 15.07 0.42 -4.62
N ALA A 68 15.22 -0.61 -3.80
CA ALA A 68 16.42 -0.83 -2.99
C ALA A 68 17.67 -0.95 -3.85
N ARG A 69 17.61 -1.73 -4.94
CA ARG A 69 18.70 -1.85 -5.91
C ARG A 69 19.09 -0.50 -6.53
N ALA A 70 18.09 0.31 -6.92
CA ALA A 70 18.35 1.63 -7.52
C ALA A 70 18.96 2.62 -6.53
N CYS A 71 18.70 2.46 -5.23
CA CYS A 71 19.21 3.32 -4.16
C CYS A 71 20.46 2.77 -3.44
N GLY A 72 20.95 1.58 -3.80
CA GLY A 72 22.09 0.94 -3.11
C GLY A 72 21.73 0.47 -1.70
N LEU A 73 20.48 0.07 -1.45
CA LEU A 73 19.95 -0.35 -0.15
C LEU A 73 19.50 -1.81 -0.17
N GLU A 74 19.23 -2.34 1.02
CA GLU A 74 18.55 -3.61 1.25
C GLU A 74 17.09 -3.38 1.63
N THR A 75 16.25 -4.41 1.47
CA THR A 75 14.85 -4.36 1.89
C THR A 75 14.66 -4.98 3.27
N THR A 76 13.83 -4.36 4.11
CA THR A 76 13.40 -4.90 5.40
C THR A 76 11.95 -5.32 5.33
N ILE A 77 11.66 -6.60 5.59
CA ILE A 77 10.29 -7.12 5.63
C ILE A 77 9.61 -6.69 6.93
N HIS A 78 8.38 -6.16 6.81
CA HIS A 78 7.55 -5.81 7.95
C HIS A 78 6.13 -6.36 7.79
N THR A 79 5.70 -7.27 8.67
CA THR A 79 4.39 -7.93 8.60
C THR A 79 3.21 -6.98 8.80
N GLY A 80 3.42 -5.87 9.51
CA GLY A 80 2.41 -4.80 9.64
C GLY A 80 2.01 -4.14 8.32
N LEU A 81 2.84 -4.29 7.25
CA LEU A 81 2.56 -3.79 5.90
C LEU A 81 1.80 -4.80 5.01
N LEU A 82 1.41 -5.98 5.51
CA LEU A 82 0.59 -6.96 4.79
C LEU A 82 -0.71 -6.34 4.27
N ASP A 83 -1.21 -6.87 3.15
CA ASP A 83 -2.57 -6.53 2.70
C ASP A 83 -3.62 -7.03 3.69
N ILE A 84 -4.84 -6.50 3.57
CA ILE A 84 -5.97 -6.96 4.37
C ILE A 84 -6.22 -8.45 4.14
N ASP A 85 -6.56 -9.16 5.20
CA ASP A 85 -7.08 -10.50 5.09
C ASP A 85 -8.59 -10.44 4.79
N TYR A 86 -8.98 -10.80 3.58
CA TYR A 86 -10.40 -10.85 3.18
C TYR A 86 -11.12 -12.12 3.65
N GLY A 87 -10.41 -13.03 4.36
CA GLY A 87 -11.02 -14.26 4.89
C GLY A 87 -11.79 -15.02 3.82
N ALA A 88 -13.07 -15.28 4.08
CA ALA A 88 -13.94 -16.04 3.18
C ALA A 88 -14.14 -15.42 1.78
N LEU A 89 -13.83 -14.14 1.58
CA LEU A 89 -13.94 -13.47 0.28
C LEU A 89 -12.64 -13.57 -0.55
N ALA A 90 -11.56 -14.10 0.00
CA ALA A 90 -10.29 -14.20 -0.71
C ALA A 90 -10.43 -14.98 -2.02
N GLY A 91 -10.01 -14.38 -3.14
CA GLY A 91 -10.09 -14.96 -4.48
C GLY A 91 -11.40 -14.72 -5.24
N LEU A 92 -12.47 -14.28 -4.58
CA LEU A 92 -13.73 -13.96 -5.23
C LEU A 92 -13.63 -12.68 -6.07
N THR A 93 -14.42 -12.59 -7.15
CA THR A 93 -14.68 -11.31 -7.81
C THR A 93 -15.72 -10.50 -7.01
N PRO A 94 -15.89 -9.20 -7.28
CA PRO A 94 -16.95 -8.39 -6.65
C PRO A 94 -18.35 -8.96 -6.90
N GLU A 95 -18.61 -9.54 -8.07
CA GLU A 95 -19.88 -10.19 -8.44
C GLU A 95 -20.12 -11.46 -7.63
N GLU A 96 -19.13 -12.36 -7.59
CA GLU A 96 -19.16 -13.59 -6.79
C GLU A 96 -19.36 -13.28 -5.30
N ALA A 97 -18.69 -12.25 -4.79
CA ALA A 97 -18.85 -11.79 -3.41
C ALA A 97 -20.25 -11.19 -3.16
N ALA A 98 -20.83 -10.49 -4.13
CA ALA A 98 -22.18 -9.95 -4.02
C ALA A 98 -23.26 -11.05 -4.05
N GLU A 99 -23.04 -12.13 -4.76
CA GLU A 99 -23.93 -13.30 -4.78
C GLU A 99 -23.84 -14.11 -3.47
N GLN A 100 -22.62 -14.41 -3.01
CA GLN A 100 -22.42 -15.28 -1.85
C GLN A 100 -22.59 -14.52 -0.51
N TYR A 101 -22.23 -13.24 -0.47
CA TYR A 101 -22.21 -12.39 0.74
C TYR A 101 -22.85 -11.02 0.49
N PRO A 102 -24.15 -10.94 0.06
CA PRO A 102 -24.77 -9.71 -0.43
C PRO A 102 -24.78 -8.56 0.60
N ALA A 103 -24.98 -8.84 1.86
CA ALA A 103 -24.96 -7.82 2.91
C ALA A 103 -23.55 -7.25 3.12
N LEU A 104 -22.53 -8.12 3.14
CA LEU A 104 -21.14 -7.74 3.31
C LEU A 104 -20.62 -6.93 2.12
N ALA A 105 -20.94 -7.35 0.89
CA ALA A 105 -20.57 -6.65 -0.33
C ALA A 105 -21.17 -5.24 -0.40
N ARG A 106 -22.43 -5.07 0.04
CA ARG A 106 -23.08 -3.74 0.15
C ARG A 106 -22.38 -2.87 1.21
N ALA A 107 -22.11 -3.43 2.39
CA ALA A 107 -21.43 -2.73 3.46
C ALA A 107 -20.02 -2.30 3.04
N TRP A 108 -19.28 -3.18 2.36
CA TRP A 108 -17.93 -2.86 1.86
C TRP A 108 -17.91 -1.66 0.91
N ARG A 109 -18.91 -1.54 0.01
CA ARG A 109 -19.03 -0.40 -0.92
C ARG A 109 -19.47 0.89 -0.23
N GLY A 110 -20.43 0.82 0.69
CA GLY A 110 -21.09 2.01 1.25
C GLY A 110 -20.54 2.46 2.62
N ALA A 111 -20.09 1.52 3.44
CA ALA A 111 -19.63 1.78 4.80
C ALA A 111 -18.48 0.81 5.19
N PRO A 112 -17.32 0.85 4.48
CA PRO A 112 -16.25 -0.13 4.63
C PRO A 112 -15.69 -0.20 6.06
N HIS A 113 -15.77 0.89 6.82
CA HIS A 113 -15.33 0.98 8.21
C HIS A 113 -16.15 0.11 9.18
N THR A 114 -17.35 -0.35 8.77
CA THR A 114 -18.22 -1.22 9.58
C THR A 114 -18.00 -2.71 9.28
N VAL A 115 -17.17 -3.03 8.28
CA VAL A 115 -16.98 -4.40 7.80
C VAL A 115 -15.96 -5.16 8.63
N GLN A 116 -16.36 -6.34 9.09
CA GLN A 116 -15.49 -7.41 9.56
C GLN A 116 -15.61 -8.58 8.59
N PHE A 117 -14.50 -8.90 7.90
CA PHE A 117 -14.50 -10.05 6.98
C PHE A 117 -14.55 -11.37 7.76
N PRO A 118 -15.41 -12.32 7.37
CA PRO A 118 -15.50 -13.62 8.05
C PRO A 118 -14.17 -14.40 7.94
N GLY A 119 -13.56 -14.68 9.10
CA GLY A 119 -12.23 -15.31 9.14
C GLY A 119 -11.08 -14.40 8.70
N GLY A 120 -11.33 -13.11 8.54
CA GLY A 120 -10.36 -12.11 8.09
C GLY A 120 -10.27 -10.91 9.02
N GLU A 121 -9.83 -9.77 8.49
CA GLU A 121 -9.60 -8.52 9.21
C GLU A 121 -10.71 -7.47 8.94
N SER A 122 -10.85 -6.52 9.87
CA SER A 122 -11.51 -5.23 9.63
C SER A 122 -10.50 -4.18 9.16
N LEU A 123 -10.99 -3.01 8.68
CA LEU A 123 -10.11 -1.86 8.39
C LEU A 123 -9.40 -1.35 9.64
N VAL A 124 -10.02 -1.47 10.81
CA VAL A 124 -9.42 -1.06 12.10
C VAL A 124 -8.22 -1.95 12.45
N ASP A 125 -8.32 -3.25 12.23
CA ASP A 125 -7.21 -4.19 12.46
C ASP A 125 -6.03 -3.88 11.56
N VAL A 126 -6.30 -3.67 10.26
CA VAL A 126 -5.27 -3.29 9.28
C VAL A 126 -4.62 -1.96 9.64
N LEU A 127 -5.41 -0.94 10.00
CA LEU A 127 -4.89 0.37 10.38
C LEU A 127 -3.99 0.27 11.61
N ARG A 128 -4.42 -0.46 12.65
CA ARG A 128 -3.64 -0.64 13.88
C ARG A 128 -2.25 -1.21 13.59
N ARG A 129 -2.16 -2.33 12.84
CA ARG A 129 -0.86 -2.93 12.54
C ARG A 129 0.00 -2.10 11.60
N ALA A 130 -0.61 -1.37 10.66
CA ALA A 130 0.10 -0.48 9.75
C ALA A 130 0.67 0.75 10.48
N GLN A 131 -0.08 1.32 11.44
CA GLN A 131 0.42 2.39 12.29
C GLN A 131 1.55 1.94 13.21
N MET A 132 1.50 0.73 13.76
CA MET A 132 2.61 0.16 14.53
C MET A 132 3.87 0.03 13.66
N ALA A 133 3.75 -0.52 12.45
CA ALA A 133 4.85 -0.62 11.51
C ALA A 133 5.45 0.75 11.16
N LEU A 134 4.61 1.75 10.94
CA LEU A 134 5.04 3.12 10.69
C LEU A 134 5.78 3.70 11.91
N ALA A 135 5.26 3.54 13.13
CA ALA A 135 5.87 4.04 14.35
C ALA A 135 7.25 3.40 14.63
N GLU A 136 7.38 2.09 14.43
CA GLU A 136 8.64 1.37 14.54
C GLU A 136 9.68 1.88 13.53
N SER A 137 9.25 2.08 12.27
CA SER A 137 10.10 2.64 11.21
C SER A 137 10.57 4.05 11.53
N LEU A 138 9.67 4.91 12.05
CA LEU A 138 9.99 6.28 12.47
C LEU A 138 11.01 6.32 13.62
N THR A 139 10.85 5.41 14.58
CA THR A 139 11.76 5.30 15.75
C THR A 139 13.16 4.86 15.32
N SER A 140 13.25 3.93 14.37
CA SER A 140 14.53 3.43 13.86
C SER A 140 15.29 4.43 12.98
N HIS A 141 14.58 5.39 12.35
CA HIS A 141 15.13 6.32 11.38
C HIS A 141 14.64 7.77 11.60
N PRO A 142 14.99 8.40 12.73
CA PRO A 142 14.51 9.75 13.03
C PRO A 142 15.06 10.77 12.02
N ALA A 143 14.17 11.64 11.53
CA ALA A 143 14.47 12.74 10.61
C ALA A 143 15.08 12.31 9.24
N GLN A 144 14.81 11.09 8.82
CA GLN A 144 15.27 10.55 7.53
C GLN A 144 14.13 10.37 6.53
N THR A 145 14.44 10.01 5.30
CA THR A 145 13.47 9.61 4.28
C THR A 145 13.36 8.08 4.25
N LEU A 146 12.14 7.56 4.32
CA LEU A 146 11.86 6.12 4.31
C LEU A 146 10.93 5.78 3.15
N VAL A 147 11.09 4.58 2.59
CA VAL A 147 10.17 4.00 1.62
C VAL A 147 9.39 2.87 2.27
N LEU A 148 8.06 2.91 2.19
CA LEU A 148 7.16 1.84 2.61
C LEU A 148 6.42 1.28 1.39
N VAL A 149 6.74 0.04 1.00
CA VAL A 149 6.09 -0.63 -0.13
C VAL A 149 5.00 -1.55 0.39
N THR A 150 3.75 -1.26 0.01
CA THR A 150 2.59 -1.96 0.55
C THR A 150 1.45 -2.08 -0.48
N HIS A 151 0.21 -2.18 -0.03
CA HIS A 151 -1.00 -2.52 -0.79
C HIS A 151 -2.02 -1.40 -0.75
N VAL A 152 -2.99 -1.42 -1.66
CA VAL A 152 -3.99 -0.36 -1.81
C VAL A 152 -4.75 -0.07 -0.52
N VAL A 153 -5.15 -1.12 0.23
CA VAL A 153 -5.91 -0.94 1.49
C VAL A 153 -5.05 -0.23 2.54
N VAL A 154 -3.81 -0.65 2.71
CA VAL A 154 -2.87 -0.04 3.66
C VAL A 154 -2.54 1.40 3.25
N CYS A 155 -2.34 1.65 1.94
CA CYS A 155 -2.10 3.01 1.44
C CYS A 155 -3.26 3.95 1.78
N ARG A 156 -4.50 3.55 1.50
CA ARG A 156 -5.71 4.32 1.82
C ARG A 156 -5.80 4.64 3.30
N LEU A 157 -5.60 3.64 4.16
CA LEU A 157 -5.71 3.79 5.61
C LEU A 157 -4.61 4.68 6.19
N LEU A 158 -3.37 4.55 5.74
CA LEU A 158 -2.28 5.42 6.18
C LEU A 158 -2.47 6.87 5.71
N LEU A 159 -2.99 7.08 4.50
CA LEU A 159 -3.34 8.43 4.01
C LEU A 159 -4.47 9.06 4.84
N CYS A 160 -5.52 8.29 5.18
CA CYS A 160 -6.55 8.76 6.11
C CYS A 160 -5.92 9.16 7.45
N ALA A 161 -5.11 8.29 8.05
CA ALA A 161 -4.50 8.52 9.36
C ALA A 161 -3.58 9.75 9.39
N VAL A 162 -2.78 9.97 8.33
CA VAL A 162 -1.89 11.14 8.21
C VAL A 162 -2.69 12.45 8.20
N LEU A 163 -3.88 12.45 7.61
CA LEU A 163 -4.77 13.62 7.54
C LEU A 163 -5.72 13.73 8.75
N GLY A 164 -5.64 12.84 9.73
CA GLY A 164 -6.56 12.82 10.87
C GLY A 164 -7.98 12.36 10.50
N LEU A 165 -8.15 11.67 9.38
CA LEU A 165 -9.42 11.10 8.93
C LEU A 165 -9.57 9.67 9.47
N ASP A 166 -10.78 9.29 9.81
CA ASP A 166 -11.09 7.92 10.17
C ASP A 166 -11.32 7.02 8.93
N SER A 167 -11.51 5.73 9.15
CA SER A 167 -11.67 4.74 8.08
C SER A 167 -12.99 4.84 7.31
N SER A 168 -13.94 5.73 7.68
CA SER A 168 -15.12 6.02 6.85
C SER A 168 -14.75 6.73 5.55
N HIS A 169 -13.57 7.40 5.52
CA HIS A 169 -13.01 8.09 4.37
C HIS A 169 -12.18 7.17 3.44
N PHE A 170 -12.22 5.86 3.66
CA PHE A 170 -11.42 4.85 2.95
C PHE A 170 -11.46 4.98 1.42
N TRP A 171 -12.62 5.27 0.85
CA TRP A 171 -12.82 5.39 -0.60
C TRP A 171 -12.43 6.75 -1.20
N HIS A 172 -11.98 7.72 -0.38
CA HIS A 172 -11.57 9.04 -0.87
C HIS A 172 -10.20 9.04 -1.57
N PHE A 173 -9.44 7.96 -1.43
CA PHE A 173 -8.13 7.80 -2.04
C PHE A 173 -8.12 6.61 -3.02
N GLU A 174 -7.53 6.82 -4.20
CA GLU A 174 -7.38 5.79 -5.24
C GLU A 174 -5.91 5.63 -5.65
N PRO A 175 -5.04 5.08 -4.77
CA PRO A 175 -3.64 4.86 -5.14
C PRO A 175 -3.54 3.88 -6.31
N ALA A 176 -3.01 4.32 -7.45
CA ALA A 176 -2.75 3.48 -8.62
C ALA A 176 -1.63 2.46 -8.36
N ALA A 177 -1.56 1.38 -9.15
CA ALA A 177 -0.42 0.45 -9.08
C ALA A 177 0.89 1.21 -9.33
N ALA A 178 1.90 0.93 -8.51
CA ALA A 178 3.21 1.59 -8.53
C ALA A 178 3.17 3.12 -8.30
N SER A 179 2.08 3.68 -7.76
CA SER A 179 2.03 5.09 -7.38
C SER A 179 2.84 5.38 -6.13
N ILE A 180 3.29 6.62 -6.01
CA ILE A 180 4.02 7.17 -4.87
C ILE A 180 3.16 8.25 -4.22
N SER A 181 2.95 8.16 -2.90
CA SER A 181 2.42 9.25 -2.07
C SER A 181 3.48 9.65 -1.06
N VAL A 182 3.67 10.94 -0.84
CA VAL A 182 4.72 11.46 0.04
C VAL A 182 4.12 12.30 1.14
N PHE A 183 4.50 12.02 2.38
CA PHE A 183 4.10 12.81 3.53
C PHE A 183 5.23 12.92 4.55
N GLN A 184 5.14 13.92 5.41
CA GLN A 184 6.08 14.17 6.50
C GLN A 184 5.38 14.03 7.84
N ILE A 185 6.08 13.44 8.79
CA ILE A 185 5.60 13.25 10.18
C ILE A 185 6.55 13.94 11.15
N SER A 186 5.98 14.71 12.07
CA SER A 186 6.65 15.25 13.24
C SER A 186 5.70 15.21 14.45
N PRO A 187 6.22 15.41 15.68
CA PRO A 187 5.37 15.50 16.88
C PRO A 187 4.29 16.58 16.79
N GLU A 188 4.59 17.68 16.08
CA GLU A 188 3.69 18.85 16.01
C GLU A 188 2.63 18.71 14.93
N ARG A 189 2.95 18.04 13.80
CA ARG A 189 2.05 17.96 12.66
C ARG A 189 2.47 16.92 11.64
N ASN A 190 1.51 16.45 10.86
CA ASN A 190 1.73 15.72 9.62
C ASN A 190 1.50 16.65 8.42
N ILE A 191 2.28 16.46 7.35
CA ILE A 191 2.14 17.24 6.11
C ILE A 191 2.05 16.26 4.95
N LEU A 192 0.96 16.31 4.20
CA LEU A 192 0.83 15.57 2.94
C LEU A 192 1.43 16.41 1.80
N LEU A 193 2.49 15.91 1.16
CA LEU A 193 3.21 16.62 0.10
C LEU A 193 2.69 16.26 -1.30
N SER A 194 2.40 14.97 -1.52
CA SER A 194 1.81 14.50 -2.77
C SER A 194 1.02 13.21 -2.56
N VAL A 195 0.01 12.98 -3.40
CA VAL A 195 -0.82 11.78 -3.39
C VAL A 195 -0.86 11.19 -4.78
N ASN A 196 -0.69 9.87 -4.88
CA ASN A 196 -0.89 9.11 -6.10
C ASN A 196 -0.09 9.64 -7.30
N ASP A 197 1.17 10.03 -7.08
CA ASP A 197 2.08 10.43 -8.17
C ASP A 197 2.42 9.22 -9.03
N THR A 198 2.11 9.29 -10.32
CA THR A 198 2.38 8.29 -11.34
C THR A 198 3.17 8.86 -12.52
N CYS A 199 3.74 10.05 -12.41
CA CYS A 199 4.48 10.71 -13.50
C CYS A 199 5.61 9.84 -14.08
N HIS A 200 6.24 9.01 -13.22
CA HIS A 200 7.31 8.08 -13.62
C HIS A 200 6.80 6.89 -14.47
N LEU A 201 5.48 6.69 -14.58
CA LEU A 201 4.87 5.65 -15.40
C LEU A 201 4.50 6.12 -16.81
N ALA A 202 4.75 7.40 -17.13
CA ALA A 202 4.50 7.93 -18.47
C ALA A 202 5.23 7.10 -19.54
N GLY A 203 4.48 6.61 -20.53
CA GLY A 203 5.00 5.76 -21.61
C GLY A 203 5.16 4.28 -21.27
N ILE A 204 4.88 3.83 -20.03
CA ILE A 204 4.97 2.41 -19.65
C ILE A 204 3.60 1.70 -19.79
N GLY A 205 2.51 2.44 -19.81
CA GLY A 205 1.13 1.96 -19.77
C GLY A 205 0.61 1.83 -18.34
N ALA A 206 -0.69 2.02 -18.19
CA ALA A 206 -1.41 1.87 -16.91
C ALA A 206 -1.93 0.44 -16.74
#